data_481d3c532575e9804417ab9c2060370d
#
_entry.id   481d3c532575e9804417ab9c2060370d
#
_cell.length_a   1.000
_cell.length_b   1.000
_cell.length_c   1.000
_cell.angle_alpha   90.00
_cell.angle_beta   90.00
_cell.angle_gamma   90.00
#
_symmetry.space_group_name_H-M   'P 1'
#
loop_
_entity.id
_entity.type
_entity.pdbx_description
1 polymer ?
#
loop_
_entity_poly.entity_id
_entity_poly.type
_entity_poly.pdbx_seq_one_letter_code
_entity_poly.pdbx_strand_id
1 'polypeptide(L)'
;MGNKVREFMTHREPDEHIWVERDEDGLIGTVRAGQRPMPRIRVFDLLESHPGGSQALVWDGETLRIAAEQVKGREPGLTRAADYDLIFFQFSGASAIESEYGSIELEPGDVALIPAGIAHRTTGKGECLRLRAMSKGAVNLGVDAEKPLTETRFNVSHSEPLSAHNGAGADENGRLLEHITFWDPTSDLWIERRAAELVGCVKEGGRGLKKLRAFDYFTGMTGKGGARAPVLYTGEEFRIDVYNLEGQQRGFHRGLDEDEVWFQFRGHAVNDTEWGIVELDPGEMSYVPRGIAHRINGGKGFLRMVFYTRHLIHPKAFNSSAGKKTSFTVE
;
A
#
# COMPACT_ATOMS: atom_id res chain seq x y z
N MET A 1 9.22 11.80 40.52
CA MET A 1 10.00 11.57 39.27
C MET A 1 8.99 11.08 38.27
N GLY A 2 8.73 11.83 37.21
CA GLY A 2 7.81 11.40 36.14
C GLY A 2 8.32 10.13 35.46
N ASN A 3 7.41 9.29 34.98
CA ASN A 3 7.77 8.12 34.20
C ASN A 3 8.50 8.58 32.93
N LYS A 4 9.60 7.92 32.62
CA LYS A 4 10.32 8.17 31.36
C LYS A 4 9.89 7.16 30.32
N VAL A 5 9.59 7.64 29.13
CA VAL A 5 9.30 6.83 27.93
C VAL A 5 10.44 6.93 26.95
N ARG A 6 10.70 5.81 26.28
CA ARG A 6 11.63 5.78 25.15
C ARG A 6 10.92 6.20 23.88
N GLU A 7 11.56 7.05 23.13
CA GLU A 7 11.12 7.47 21.80
C GLU A 7 12.20 7.13 20.77
N PHE A 8 11.81 6.46 19.68
CA PHE A 8 12.66 6.15 18.56
C PHE A 8 12.37 7.14 17.44
N MET A 9 13.29 8.04 17.20
CA MET A 9 13.21 9.00 16.11
C MET A 9 13.86 8.38 14.87
N THR A 10 13.10 8.29 13.80
CA THR A 10 13.55 7.67 12.57
C THR A 10 13.65 8.68 11.45
N HIS A 11 14.64 8.47 10.61
CA HIS A 11 14.81 9.07 9.31
C HIS A 11 14.71 7.99 8.25
N ARG A 12 14.55 8.38 7.00
CA ARG A 12 14.62 7.44 5.88
C ARG A 12 15.95 6.72 5.85
N GLU A 13 17.03 7.46 6.09
CA GLU A 13 18.36 6.87 6.21
C GLU A 13 18.54 6.25 7.60
N PRO A 14 18.74 4.92 7.70
CA PRO A 14 18.81 4.24 8.98
C PRO A 14 19.93 4.70 9.90
N ASP A 15 21.03 5.22 9.33
CA ASP A 15 22.19 5.67 10.08
C ASP A 15 21.93 6.95 10.92
N GLU A 16 20.85 7.64 10.60
CA GLU A 16 20.40 8.85 11.30
C GLU A 16 19.38 8.57 12.41
N HIS A 17 19.04 7.31 12.64
CA HIS A 17 18.11 6.92 13.68
C HIS A 17 18.67 7.21 15.07
N ILE A 18 17.87 7.82 15.95
CA ILE A 18 18.26 8.12 17.32
C ILE A 18 17.20 7.65 18.33
N TRP A 19 17.68 7.29 19.53
CA TRP A 19 16.84 7.01 20.68
C TRP A 19 16.92 8.15 21.66
N VAL A 20 15.78 8.65 22.12
CA VAL A 20 15.68 9.66 23.17
C VAL A 20 14.83 9.16 24.32
N GLU A 21 15.12 9.64 25.52
CA GLU A 21 14.25 9.46 26.68
C GLU A 21 13.52 10.77 26.93
N ARG A 22 12.19 10.71 27.02
CA ARG A 22 11.34 11.86 27.30
C ARG A 22 10.50 11.62 28.56
N ASP A 23 10.13 12.70 29.22
CA ASP A 23 9.12 12.62 30.26
C ASP A 23 7.77 12.34 29.61
N GLU A 24 7.06 11.35 30.13
CA GLU A 24 5.75 10.94 29.64
C GLU A 24 4.75 12.12 29.67
N ASP A 25 4.80 12.93 30.74
CA ASP A 25 4.00 14.16 30.84
C ASP A 25 4.30 15.17 29.74
N GLY A 26 5.55 15.23 29.25
CA GLY A 26 5.95 16.09 28.13
C GLY A 26 5.33 15.66 26.80
N LEU A 27 5.26 14.36 26.54
CA LEU A 27 4.57 13.81 25.36
C LEU A 27 3.05 14.07 25.43
N ILE A 28 2.44 13.83 26.58
CA ILE A 28 1.02 14.09 26.84
C ILE A 28 0.69 15.58 26.75
N GLY A 29 1.60 16.44 27.21
CA GLY A 29 1.44 17.90 27.16
C GLY A 29 1.33 18.45 25.74
N THR A 30 2.11 17.92 24.81
CA THR A 30 2.05 18.29 23.38
C THR A 30 0.73 17.84 22.72
N VAL A 31 0.19 16.72 23.12
CA VAL A 31 -1.12 16.22 22.65
C VAL A 31 -2.27 17.17 23.03
N ARG A 32 -2.17 17.81 24.21
CA ARG A 32 -3.23 18.71 24.71
C ARG A 32 -3.25 20.07 24.03
N ALA A 33 -2.12 20.52 23.47
CA ALA A 33 -1.98 21.87 22.93
C ALA A 33 -2.50 22.04 21.50
N GLY A 34 -2.60 20.96 20.69
CA GLY A 34 -2.96 21.05 19.28
C GLY A 34 -3.72 19.82 18.80
N GLN A 35 -4.94 19.63 19.30
CA GLN A 35 -5.76 18.46 18.96
C GLN A 35 -6.21 18.52 17.49
N ARG A 36 -5.49 17.86 16.61
CA ARG A 36 -6.00 17.49 15.29
C ARG A 36 -6.52 16.07 15.38
N PRO A 37 -7.77 15.80 14.94
CA PRO A 37 -8.28 14.44 14.93
C PRO A 37 -7.47 13.61 13.94
N MET A 38 -7.06 12.42 14.37
CA MET A 38 -6.47 11.43 13.47
C MET A 38 -7.54 10.97 12.48
N PRO A 39 -7.27 11.00 11.18
CA PRO A 39 -8.23 10.52 10.20
C PRO A 39 -8.37 8.99 10.33
N ARG A 40 -9.60 8.51 10.30
CA ARG A 40 -9.94 7.09 10.16
C ARG A 40 -10.81 6.95 8.92
N ILE A 41 -10.34 6.19 7.94
CA ILE A 41 -10.99 6.04 6.65
C ILE A 41 -11.30 4.56 6.44
N ARG A 42 -12.57 4.22 6.26
CA ARG A 42 -13.01 2.93 5.76
C ARG A 42 -12.84 2.93 4.25
N VAL A 43 -11.75 2.34 3.83
CA VAL A 43 -11.24 2.52 2.47
C VAL A 43 -12.23 1.98 1.42
N PHE A 44 -12.80 0.82 1.66
CA PHE A 44 -13.66 0.17 0.68
C PHE A 44 -15.10 0.67 0.70
N ASP A 45 -15.55 1.34 1.79
CA ASP A 45 -16.86 2.00 1.82
C ASP A 45 -16.91 3.17 0.81
N LEU A 46 -15.76 3.72 0.43
CA LEU A 46 -15.67 4.79 -0.56
C LEU A 46 -16.13 4.33 -1.96
N LEU A 47 -16.01 3.04 -2.25
CA LEU A 47 -16.42 2.47 -3.54
C LEU A 47 -17.92 2.55 -3.74
N GLU A 48 -18.72 2.46 -2.67
CA GLU A 48 -20.19 2.56 -2.73
C GLU A 48 -20.67 3.96 -3.15
N SER A 49 -19.90 4.99 -2.81
CA SER A 49 -20.23 6.38 -3.09
C SER A 49 -19.68 6.89 -4.42
N HIS A 50 -18.89 6.09 -5.13
CA HIS A 50 -18.26 6.50 -6.39
C HIS A 50 -19.09 6.10 -7.62
N PRO A 51 -19.34 7.03 -8.55
CA PRO A 51 -19.98 6.69 -9.82
C PRO A 51 -19.16 5.63 -10.57
N GLY A 52 -19.78 4.49 -10.85
CA GLY A 52 -19.11 3.34 -11.49
C GLY A 52 -18.50 2.32 -10.52
N GLY A 53 -18.36 2.62 -9.22
CA GLY A 53 -18.12 1.67 -8.12
C GLY A 53 -16.86 0.82 -8.15
N SER A 54 -15.97 0.99 -9.14
CA SER A 54 -14.80 0.11 -9.30
C SER A 54 -13.51 0.66 -8.71
N GLN A 55 -13.40 1.98 -8.56
CA GLN A 55 -12.19 2.63 -8.02
C GLN A 55 -12.54 3.93 -7.31
N ALA A 56 -11.88 4.19 -6.16
CA ALA A 56 -11.99 5.44 -5.41
C ALA A 56 -10.60 5.89 -4.94
N LEU A 57 -10.20 7.11 -5.30
CA LEU A 57 -8.95 7.69 -4.82
C LEU A 57 -9.09 8.05 -3.34
N VAL A 58 -8.23 7.47 -2.50
CA VAL A 58 -8.21 7.65 -1.03
C VAL A 58 -7.22 8.73 -0.65
N TRP A 59 -6.00 8.64 -1.17
CA TRP A 59 -4.91 9.56 -0.90
C TRP A 59 -4.32 10.08 -2.20
N ASP A 60 -4.07 11.37 -2.26
CA ASP A 60 -3.47 12.04 -3.40
C ASP A 60 -2.26 12.86 -2.97
N GLY A 61 -1.10 12.52 -3.49
CA GLY A 61 0.15 13.21 -3.28
C GLY A 61 0.84 13.50 -4.60
N GLU A 62 1.92 14.24 -4.54
CA GLU A 62 2.69 14.63 -5.72
C GLU A 62 3.35 13.42 -6.41
N THR A 63 3.84 12.47 -5.62
CA THR A 63 4.61 11.31 -6.09
C THR A 63 3.96 9.97 -5.78
N LEU A 64 3.00 9.94 -4.85
CA LEU A 64 2.28 8.74 -4.43
C LEU A 64 0.78 9.01 -4.38
N ARG A 65 0.00 8.15 -5.03
CA ARG A 65 -1.46 8.07 -4.90
C ARG A 65 -1.87 6.70 -4.42
N ILE A 66 -2.92 6.64 -3.60
CA ILE A 66 -3.48 5.37 -3.12
C ILE A 66 -4.99 5.38 -3.39
N ALA A 67 -5.46 4.34 -4.05
CA ALA A 67 -6.88 4.14 -4.35
C ALA A 67 -7.38 2.81 -3.80
N ALA A 68 -8.65 2.77 -3.42
CA ALA A 68 -9.40 1.54 -3.24
C ALA A 68 -9.89 1.05 -4.60
N GLU A 69 -9.92 -0.24 -4.81
CA GLU A 69 -10.39 -0.83 -6.05
C GLU A 69 -11.21 -2.10 -5.78
N GLN A 70 -12.33 -2.22 -6.50
CA GLN A 70 -13.13 -3.44 -6.55
C GLN A 70 -13.04 -4.03 -7.95
N VAL A 71 -12.63 -5.29 -8.04
CA VAL A 71 -12.55 -6.01 -9.31
C VAL A 71 -13.66 -7.05 -9.35
N LYS A 72 -14.55 -6.92 -10.35
CA LYS A 72 -15.64 -7.86 -10.61
C LYS A 72 -15.50 -8.43 -12.02
N GLY A 73 -15.23 -9.73 -12.12
CA GLY A 73 -15.05 -10.37 -13.41
C GLY A 73 -13.80 -9.89 -14.15
N ARG A 74 -13.79 -10.02 -15.46
CA ARG A 74 -12.65 -9.63 -16.32
C ARG A 74 -12.84 -8.23 -16.87
N GLU A 75 -11.80 -7.40 -16.74
CA GLU A 75 -11.76 -6.10 -17.38
C GLU A 75 -11.87 -6.25 -18.92
N PRO A 76 -12.69 -5.42 -19.58
CA PRO A 76 -12.99 -5.59 -21.00
C PRO A 76 -11.81 -5.25 -21.91
N GLY A 77 -10.88 -4.43 -21.45
CA GLY A 77 -9.72 -3.95 -22.20
C GLY A 77 -8.42 -4.20 -21.46
N LEU A 78 -7.37 -3.60 -21.98
CA LEU A 78 -6.07 -3.50 -21.32
C LEU A 78 -5.91 -2.12 -20.73
N THR A 79 -5.15 -2.01 -19.65
CA THR A 79 -4.69 -0.75 -19.09
C THR A 79 -3.17 -0.69 -19.12
N ARG A 80 -2.61 0.45 -19.47
CA ARG A 80 -1.17 0.72 -19.45
C ARG A 80 -0.93 2.03 -18.72
N ALA A 81 -0.23 2.00 -17.60
CA ALA A 81 0.31 3.20 -17.00
C ALA A 81 1.54 3.65 -17.79
N ALA A 82 1.52 4.86 -18.34
CA ALA A 82 2.58 5.33 -19.22
C ALA A 82 3.81 5.85 -18.47
N ASP A 83 3.59 6.56 -17.36
CA ASP A 83 4.61 7.35 -16.65
C ASP A 83 4.63 7.14 -15.13
N TYR A 84 3.96 6.09 -14.65
CA TYR A 84 3.98 5.71 -13.23
C TYR A 84 3.94 4.19 -13.05
N ASP A 85 4.55 3.71 -11.97
CA ASP A 85 4.48 2.30 -11.58
C ASP A 85 3.22 2.03 -10.76
N LEU A 86 2.70 0.82 -10.84
CA LEU A 86 1.52 0.35 -10.10
C LEU A 86 1.92 -0.72 -9.10
N ILE A 87 1.39 -0.59 -7.88
CA ILE A 87 1.48 -1.62 -6.86
C ILE A 87 0.06 -2.00 -6.45
N PHE A 88 -0.31 -3.25 -6.63
CA PHE A 88 -1.57 -3.80 -6.17
C PHE A 88 -1.37 -4.60 -4.91
N PHE A 89 -2.16 -4.32 -3.89
CA PHE A 89 -2.21 -5.10 -2.66
C PHE A 89 -3.60 -5.74 -2.51
N GLN A 90 -3.65 -7.07 -2.62
CA GLN A 90 -4.89 -7.82 -2.53
C GLN A 90 -5.36 -7.90 -1.09
N PHE A 91 -6.53 -7.31 -0.81
CA PHE A 91 -7.13 -7.29 0.53
C PHE A 91 -8.06 -8.49 0.75
N SER A 92 -9.01 -8.70 -0.16
CA SER A 92 -9.96 -9.82 -0.07
C SER A 92 -10.29 -10.37 -1.45
N GLY A 93 -10.78 -11.61 -1.48
CA GLY A 93 -11.01 -12.32 -2.74
C GLY A 93 -9.70 -12.63 -3.49
N ALA A 94 -9.79 -13.24 -4.64
CA ALA A 94 -8.64 -13.56 -5.47
C ALA A 94 -8.78 -12.94 -6.87
N SER A 95 -7.68 -12.50 -7.45
CA SER A 95 -7.64 -11.95 -8.80
C SER A 95 -6.46 -12.49 -9.59
N ALA A 96 -6.53 -12.40 -10.92
CA ALA A 96 -5.42 -12.68 -11.81
C ALA A 96 -5.11 -11.41 -12.61
N ILE A 97 -3.83 -11.10 -12.75
CA ILE A 97 -3.33 -10.01 -13.60
C ILE A 97 -2.67 -10.67 -14.81
N GLU A 98 -3.23 -10.44 -15.98
CA GLU A 98 -2.67 -10.84 -17.28
C GLU A 98 -1.93 -9.65 -17.89
N SER A 99 -0.71 -9.85 -18.37
CA SER A 99 0.11 -8.78 -18.94
C SER A 99 0.93 -9.24 -20.13
N GLU A 100 1.59 -8.30 -20.80
CA GLU A 100 2.56 -8.56 -21.86
C GLU A 100 3.71 -9.47 -21.41
N TYR A 101 3.97 -9.60 -20.10
CA TYR A 101 5.06 -10.40 -19.52
C TYR A 101 4.57 -11.69 -18.82
N GLY A 102 3.33 -12.05 -19.04
CA GLY A 102 2.73 -13.23 -18.42
C GLY A 102 1.65 -12.89 -17.41
N SER A 103 1.24 -13.84 -16.61
CA SER A 103 0.16 -13.66 -15.65
C SER A 103 0.57 -14.05 -14.24
N ILE A 104 0.01 -13.33 -13.26
CA ILE A 104 0.17 -13.62 -11.84
C ILE A 104 -1.20 -13.69 -11.17
N GLU A 105 -1.35 -14.63 -10.26
CA GLU A 105 -2.53 -14.73 -9.41
C GLU A 105 -2.24 -14.06 -8.07
N LEU A 106 -3.23 -13.32 -7.55
CA LEU A 106 -3.17 -12.62 -6.28
C LEU A 106 -4.22 -13.19 -5.33
N GLU A 107 -3.76 -13.56 -4.14
CA GLU A 107 -4.59 -13.94 -3.00
C GLU A 107 -4.48 -12.87 -1.90
N PRO A 108 -5.38 -12.85 -0.90
CA PRO A 108 -5.29 -11.90 0.20
C PRO A 108 -3.91 -11.90 0.86
N GLY A 109 -3.29 -10.71 0.95
CA GLY A 109 -1.92 -10.52 1.44
C GLY A 109 -0.84 -10.54 0.35
N ASP A 110 -1.19 -10.84 -0.90
CA ASP A 110 -0.25 -10.71 -2.01
C ASP A 110 -0.11 -9.25 -2.47
N VAL A 111 1.09 -8.89 -2.89
CA VAL A 111 1.41 -7.58 -3.47
C VAL A 111 2.07 -7.81 -4.83
N ALA A 112 1.62 -7.09 -5.85
CA ALA A 112 2.20 -7.14 -7.19
C ALA A 112 2.68 -5.77 -7.64
N LEU A 113 3.86 -5.73 -8.25
CA LEU A 113 4.41 -4.56 -8.93
C LEU A 113 4.24 -4.71 -10.44
N ILE A 114 3.61 -3.72 -11.06
CA ILE A 114 3.52 -3.58 -12.51
C ILE A 114 4.25 -2.29 -12.89
N PRO A 115 5.42 -2.40 -13.50
CA PRO A 115 6.16 -1.23 -13.95
C PRO A 115 5.42 -0.44 -15.02
N ALA A 116 5.71 0.85 -15.10
CA ALA A 116 5.24 1.72 -16.18
C ALA A 116 5.51 1.13 -17.56
N GLY A 117 4.61 1.36 -18.48
CA GLY A 117 4.71 0.89 -19.86
C GLY A 117 4.22 -0.53 -20.10
N ILE A 118 3.80 -1.29 -19.08
CA ILE A 118 3.32 -2.67 -19.22
C ILE A 118 1.80 -2.70 -19.37
N ALA A 119 1.30 -3.16 -20.52
CA ALA A 119 -0.12 -3.40 -20.71
C ALA A 119 -0.57 -4.62 -19.91
N HIS A 120 -1.66 -4.45 -19.17
CA HIS A 120 -2.22 -5.49 -18.32
C HIS A 120 -3.74 -5.36 -18.22
N ARG A 121 -4.38 -6.40 -17.76
CA ARG A 121 -5.78 -6.40 -17.32
C ARG A 121 -5.93 -7.29 -16.11
N THR A 122 -6.97 -7.04 -15.35
CA THR A 122 -7.29 -7.85 -14.17
C THR A 122 -8.56 -8.67 -14.41
N THR A 123 -8.57 -9.86 -13.83
CA THR A 123 -9.74 -10.71 -13.72
C THR A 123 -9.99 -11.04 -12.26
N GLY A 124 -11.12 -10.59 -11.71
CA GLY A 124 -11.54 -10.96 -10.36
C GLY A 124 -12.20 -12.34 -10.33
N LYS A 125 -11.77 -13.19 -9.41
CA LYS A 125 -12.40 -14.49 -9.12
C LYS A 125 -13.51 -14.27 -8.05
N GLY A 126 -14.66 -13.72 -8.47
CA GLY A 126 -15.71 -13.26 -7.58
C GLY A 126 -15.54 -11.80 -7.20
N GLU A 127 -15.94 -11.42 -5.98
CA GLU A 127 -15.75 -10.07 -5.46
C GLU A 127 -14.38 -9.92 -4.84
N CYS A 128 -13.56 -9.04 -5.39
CA CYS A 128 -12.21 -8.78 -4.93
C CYS A 128 -12.05 -7.31 -4.56
N LEU A 129 -11.45 -7.07 -3.39
CA LEU A 129 -11.08 -5.74 -2.93
C LEU A 129 -9.55 -5.66 -2.85
N ARG A 130 -8.99 -4.56 -3.34
CA ARG A 130 -7.55 -4.33 -3.29
C ARG A 130 -7.22 -2.83 -3.14
N LEU A 131 -6.03 -2.55 -2.67
CA LEU A 131 -5.44 -1.22 -2.80
C LEU A 131 -4.64 -1.16 -4.09
N ARG A 132 -4.66 0.01 -4.71
CA ARG A 132 -3.82 0.38 -5.84
C ARG A 132 -2.99 1.59 -5.42
N ALA A 133 -1.68 1.40 -5.29
CA ALA A 133 -0.75 2.51 -5.15
C ALA A 133 -0.13 2.82 -6.50
N MET A 134 -0.03 4.11 -6.80
CA MET A 134 0.55 4.66 -8.03
C MET A 134 1.77 5.48 -7.65
N SER A 135 2.91 5.19 -8.24
CA SER A 135 4.16 5.90 -7.98
C SER A 135 4.67 6.61 -9.22
N LYS A 136 4.84 7.92 -9.14
CA LYS A 136 5.43 8.75 -10.22
C LYS A 136 6.94 8.55 -10.33
N GLY A 137 7.46 7.51 -10.12
CA GLY A 137 8.87 7.15 -10.20
C GLY A 137 9.02 5.66 -10.16
N ALA A 138 10.20 5.18 -10.51
CA ALA A 138 10.48 3.77 -10.55
C ALA A 138 10.41 3.16 -9.15
N VAL A 139 9.69 2.06 -9.03
CA VAL A 139 9.60 1.26 -7.81
C VAL A 139 10.54 0.07 -7.91
N ASN A 140 11.31 -0.14 -6.85
CA ASN A 140 12.19 -1.28 -6.71
C ASN A 140 11.74 -2.16 -5.54
N LEU A 141 12.18 -3.41 -5.55
CA LEU A 141 12.07 -4.25 -4.36
C LEU A 141 12.90 -3.63 -3.24
N GLY A 142 12.34 -3.62 -2.03
CA GLY A 142 13.08 -3.23 -0.84
C GLY A 142 14.20 -4.22 -0.54
N VAL A 143 15.20 -3.77 0.19
CA VAL A 143 16.38 -4.60 0.55
C VAL A 143 16.00 -5.88 1.29
N ASP A 144 14.93 -5.83 2.08
CA ASP A 144 14.45 -7.00 2.83
C ASP A 144 13.68 -7.97 1.91
N ALA A 145 13.09 -7.46 0.83
CA ALA A 145 12.40 -8.26 -0.18
C ALA A 145 13.37 -8.95 -1.16
N GLU A 146 14.55 -8.37 -1.37
CA GLU A 146 15.61 -8.99 -2.17
C GLU A 146 16.29 -10.17 -1.45
N LYS A 147 16.28 -10.14 -0.11
CA LYS A 147 16.85 -11.16 0.74
C LYS A 147 15.80 -11.66 1.73
N PRO A 148 14.78 -12.39 1.27
CA PRO A 148 13.71 -12.87 2.13
C PRO A 148 14.31 -13.80 3.21
N LEU A 149 13.83 -13.64 4.45
CA LEU A 149 14.21 -14.47 5.59
C LEU A 149 13.77 -15.94 5.43
N THR A 150 12.85 -16.19 4.54
CA THR A 150 12.39 -17.51 4.09
C THR A 150 12.53 -17.57 2.58
N GLU A 151 12.66 -18.78 2.00
CA GLU A 151 12.66 -19.02 0.55
C GLU A 151 11.32 -18.62 -0.09
N THR A 152 10.99 -17.35 -0.03
CA THR A 152 9.84 -16.81 -0.73
C THR A 152 10.19 -16.78 -2.20
N ARG A 153 9.77 -17.79 -2.91
CA ARG A 153 9.97 -17.88 -4.36
C ARG A 153 9.11 -16.81 -5.01
N PHE A 154 9.76 -15.89 -5.68
CA PHE A 154 9.10 -15.01 -6.63
C PHE A 154 8.59 -15.89 -7.77
N ASN A 155 7.35 -16.34 -7.71
CA ASN A 155 6.71 -17.02 -8.81
C ASN A 155 6.22 -15.96 -9.80
N VAL A 156 7.13 -15.40 -10.57
CA VAL A 156 6.76 -14.86 -11.87
C VAL A 156 6.52 -16.07 -12.75
N SER A 157 5.29 -16.53 -12.79
CA SER A 157 4.93 -17.51 -13.79
C SER A 157 4.99 -16.80 -15.15
N HIS A 158 5.96 -17.15 -15.95
CA HIS A 158 5.98 -16.83 -17.38
C HIS A 158 4.87 -17.67 -18.03
N SER A 159 3.63 -17.21 -17.92
CA SER A 159 2.58 -17.74 -18.78
C SER A 159 2.85 -17.22 -20.19
N GLU A 160 2.41 -17.98 -21.16
CA GLU A 160 2.44 -17.54 -22.55
C GLU A 160 1.90 -16.11 -22.68
N PRO A 161 2.54 -15.24 -23.49
CA PRO A 161 2.06 -13.89 -23.76
C PRO A 161 0.56 -13.95 -24.07
N LEU A 162 -0.17 -12.87 -23.80
CA LEU A 162 -1.58 -12.74 -24.13
C LEU A 162 -1.81 -13.25 -25.56
N SER A 163 -2.10 -14.55 -25.70
CA SER A 163 -2.31 -15.10 -27.01
C SER A 163 -3.65 -14.58 -27.52
N ALA A 164 -3.67 -14.15 -28.76
CA ALA A 164 -4.89 -13.78 -29.48
C ALA A 164 -5.98 -14.89 -29.44
N HIS A 165 -5.58 -16.11 -29.07
CA HIS A 165 -6.46 -17.27 -29.00
C HIS A 165 -7.43 -17.31 -27.82
N ASN A 166 -7.20 -16.53 -26.76
CA ASN A 166 -8.15 -16.52 -25.64
C ASN A 166 -9.28 -15.49 -25.78
N GLY A 167 -9.57 -15.05 -26.97
CA GLY A 167 -10.84 -14.50 -27.52
C GLY A 167 -11.66 -13.51 -26.69
N ALA A 168 -11.37 -13.33 -25.43
CA ALA A 168 -12.16 -12.51 -24.53
C ALA A 168 -11.54 -11.11 -24.42
N GLY A 169 -12.19 -10.15 -25.04
CA GLY A 169 -11.83 -8.74 -25.05
C GLY A 169 -11.30 -8.22 -26.39
N ALA A 170 -11.03 -9.09 -27.35
CA ALA A 170 -10.87 -8.67 -28.74
C ALA A 170 -12.24 -8.66 -29.42
N ASP A 171 -12.49 -7.66 -30.27
CA ASP A 171 -13.64 -7.67 -31.16
C ASP A 171 -13.53 -8.82 -32.19
N GLU A 172 -14.56 -8.98 -33.03
CA GLU A 172 -14.60 -9.98 -34.11
C GLU A 172 -13.45 -9.84 -35.13
N ASN A 173 -12.75 -8.70 -35.13
CA ASN A 173 -11.59 -8.40 -35.96
C ASN A 173 -10.26 -8.59 -35.24
N GLY A 174 -10.25 -9.13 -34.02
CA GLY A 174 -9.05 -9.33 -33.20
C GLY A 174 -8.46 -8.04 -32.65
N ARG A 175 -9.28 -6.98 -32.48
CA ARG A 175 -8.87 -5.72 -31.91
C ARG A 175 -9.12 -5.69 -30.41
N LEU A 176 -8.18 -5.13 -29.69
CA LEU A 176 -8.24 -4.89 -28.24
C LEU A 176 -8.27 -3.40 -27.96
N LEU A 177 -9.17 -3.01 -27.09
CA LEU A 177 -9.17 -1.65 -26.54
C LEU A 177 -8.11 -1.55 -25.45
N GLU A 178 -7.21 -0.56 -25.54
CA GLU A 178 -6.19 -0.27 -24.55
C GLU A 178 -6.41 1.15 -24.02
N HIS A 179 -6.50 1.28 -22.67
CA HIS A 179 -6.52 2.54 -21.94
C HIS A 179 -5.10 2.87 -21.48
N ILE A 180 -4.50 3.88 -22.08
CA ILE A 180 -3.20 4.39 -21.67
C ILE A 180 -3.44 5.51 -20.68
N THR A 181 -3.02 5.30 -19.43
CA THR A 181 -3.21 6.24 -18.34
C THR A 181 -1.91 6.96 -18.00
N PHE A 182 -2.03 8.22 -17.64
CA PHE A 182 -0.92 9.08 -17.22
C PHE A 182 -1.12 9.54 -15.78
N TRP A 183 -0.04 10.04 -15.18
CA TRP A 183 -0.13 10.68 -13.87
C TRP A 183 -1.11 11.87 -13.88
N ASP A 184 -1.08 12.65 -14.95
CA ASP A 184 -2.13 13.61 -15.24
C ASP A 184 -3.25 12.94 -16.07
N PRO A 185 -4.39 12.65 -15.45
CA PRO A 185 -5.47 11.91 -16.12
C PRO A 185 -6.11 12.68 -17.28
N THR A 186 -5.83 13.97 -17.42
CA THR A 186 -6.28 14.75 -18.61
C THR A 186 -5.54 14.33 -19.88
N SER A 187 -4.43 13.62 -19.74
CA SER A 187 -3.62 13.08 -20.83
C SER A 187 -3.98 11.65 -21.21
N ASP A 188 -4.94 11.02 -20.52
CA ASP A 188 -5.35 9.65 -20.77
C ASP A 188 -5.82 9.44 -22.21
N LEU A 189 -5.43 8.30 -22.79
CA LEU A 189 -5.71 7.94 -24.17
C LEU A 189 -6.40 6.58 -24.27
N TRP A 190 -7.30 6.45 -25.23
CA TRP A 190 -7.86 5.17 -25.63
C TRP A 190 -7.41 4.83 -27.05
N ILE A 191 -6.82 3.66 -27.23
CA ILE A 191 -6.35 3.18 -28.53
C ILE A 191 -6.90 1.80 -28.83
N GLU A 192 -7.13 1.54 -30.10
CA GLU A 192 -7.40 0.19 -30.58
C GLU A 192 -6.09 -0.46 -31.04
N ARG A 193 -5.81 -1.64 -30.55
CA ARG A 193 -4.65 -2.42 -30.94
C ARG A 193 -5.04 -3.78 -31.48
N ARG A 194 -4.24 -4.34 -32.37
CA ARG A 194 -4.35 -5.74 -32.72
C ARG A 194 -3.72 -6.58 -31.60
N ALA A 195 -4.40 -7.65 -31.20
CA ALA A 195 -3.91 -8.55 -30.17
C ALA A 195 -2.50 -9.09 -30.50
N ALA A 196 -2.19 -9.31 -31.77
CA ALA A 196 -0.88 -9.75 -32.24
C ALA A 196 0.24 -8.71 -32.00
N GLU A 197 -0.07 -7.42 -31.97
CA GLU A 197 0.91 -6.37 -31.73
C GLU A 197 1.35 -6.35 -30.26
N LEU A 198 0.46 -6.69 -29.32
CA LEU A 198 0.78 -6.77 -27.89
C LEU A 198 1.79 -7.90 -27.60
N VAL A 199 1.63 -9.02 -28.30
CA VAL A 199 2.55 -10.16 -28.19
C VAL A 199 3.97 -9.80 -28.66
N GLY A 200 4.08 -8.93 -29.66
CA GLY A 200 5.38 -8.47 -30.18
C GLY A 200 6.10 -7.44 -29.31
N CYS A 201 5.42 -6.86 -28.30
CA CYS A 201 6.00 -5.82 -27.43
C CYS A 201 6.80 -6.39 -26.24
N VAL A 202 6.77 -7.71 -26.02
CA VAL A 202 7.54 -8.35 -24.96
C VAL A 202 9.03 -8.20 -25.26
N LYS A 203 9.70 -7.34 -24.50
CA LYS A 203 11.14 -7.15 -24.61
C LYS A 203 11.85 -8.12 -23.65
N GLU A 204 12.72 -8.96 -24.18
CA GLU A 204 13.68 -9.71 -23.37
C GLU A 204 14.47 -8.74 -22.48
N GLY A 205 14.52 -9.01 -21.16
CA GLY A 205 15.25 -8.19 -20.20
C GLY A 205 14.54 -6.96 -19.67
N GLY A 206 13.26 -6.76 -19.95
CA GLY A 206 12.45 -5.68 -19.36
C GLY A 206 12.15 -5.90 -17.87
N ARG A 207 11.68 -4.83 -17.20
CA ARG A 207 11.13 -4.91 -15.85
C ARG A 207 9.84 -5.73 -15.90
N GLY A 208 9.87 -6.96 -15.41
CA GLY A 208 8.72 -7.88 -15.41
C GLY A 208 7.80 -7.67 -14.21
N LEU A 209 6.67 -8.36 -14.21
CA LEU A 209 5.78 -8.39 -13.06
C LEU A 209 6.47 -9.08 -11.87
N LYS A 210 6.33 -8.51 -10.69
CA LYS A 210 6.86 -9.06 -9.45
C LYS A 210 5.75 -9.19 -8.41
N LYS A 211 5.61 -10.38 -7.83
CA LYS A 211 4.65 -10.68 -6.79
C LYS A 211 5.37 -11.07 -5.51
N LEU A 212 4.89 -10.57 -4.39
CA LEU A 212 5.34 -10.89 -3.03
C LEU A 212 4.15 -11.34 -2.19
N ARG A 213 4.40 -12.25 -1.24
CA ARG A 213 3.49 -12.45 -0.11
C ARG A 213 3.93 -11.52 1.02
N ALA A 214 3.24 -10.39 1.16
CA ALA A 214 3.68 -9.28 1.99
C ALA A 214 4.02 -9.67 3.44
N PHE A 215 3.28 -10.62 4.01
CA PHE A 215 3.41 -10.97 5.42
C PHE A 215 4.24 -12.23 5.70
N ASP A 216 4.77 -12.91 4.69
CA ASP A 216 5.64 -14.07 4.87
C ASP A 216 7.04 -13.68 5.37
N TYR A 217 7.41 -12.40 5.23
CA TYR A 217 8.70 -11.84 5.69
C TYR A 217 8.85 -11.80 7.22
N PHE A 218 7.79 -12.05 7.98
CA PHE A 218 7.81 -12.01 9.45
C PHE A 218 8.09 -13.33 10.13
N THR A 219 8.30 -14.41 9.39
CA THR A 219 8.62 -15.71 10.00
C THR A 219 9.95 -15.64 10.76
N GLY A 220 9.86 -15.46 12.07
CA GLY A 220 10.99 -15.33 12.98
C GLY A 220 11.16 -13.98 13.69
N MET A 221 10.41 -12.94 13.29
CA MET A 221 10.50 -11.59 13.89
C MET A 221 9.43 -11.33 14.97
N THR A 222 8.64 -12.32 15.33
CA THR A 222 7.58 -12.17 16.33
C THR A 222 8.13 -11.82 17.71
N GLY A 223 7.75 -10.66 18.24
CA GLY A 223 7.76 -10.37 19.68
C GLY A 223 9.04 -9.86 20.29
N LYS A 224 10.12 -9.61 19.56
CA LYS A 224 11.30 -8.95 20.13
C LYS A 224 11.32 -7.48 19.71
N GLY A 225 10.93 -6.63 20.65
CA GLY A 225 10.93 -5.17 20.43
C GLY A 225 12.27 -4.68 19.90
N GLY A 226 12.20 -3.85 18.85
CA GLY A 226 13.35 -3.25 18.17
C GLY A 226 13.70 -3.84 16.82
N ALA A 227 13.00 -4.86 16.33
CA ALA A 227 13.17 -5.30 14.95
C ALA A 227 12.57 -4.25 13.98
N ARG A 228 13.37 -3.82 13.02
CA ARG A 228 12.92 -2.98 11.91
C ARG A 228 11.86 -3.73 11.11
N ALA A 229 10.80 -3.01 10.72
CA ALA A 229 9.81 -3.58 9.81
C ALA A 229 10.45 -3.89 8.44
N PRO A 230 10.14 -5.03 7.84
CA PRO A 230 10.62 -5.35 6.51
C PRO A 230 10.13 -4.35 5.47
N VAL A 231 11.05 -3.84 4.64
CA VAL A 231 10.75 -2.97 3.51
C VAL A 231 10.45 -3.85 2.30
N LEU A 232 9.21 -3.81 1.81
CA LEU A 232 8.80 -4.58 0.63
C LEU A 232 9.15 -3.87 -0.68
N TYR A 233 8.85 -2.59 -0.76
CA TYR A 233 9.09 -1.77 -1.94
C TYR A 233 9.67 -0.43 -1.54
N THR A 234 10.52 0.10 -2.40
CA THR A 234 11.08 1.44 -2.27
C THR A 234 11.05 2.16 -3.60
N GLY A 235 10.60 3.41 -3.58
CA GLY A 235 10.75 4.38 -4.65
C GLY A 235 11.68 5.50 -4.20
N GLU A 236 11.86 6.50 -5.03
CA GLU A 236 12.70 7.66 -4.70
C GLU A 236 12.15 8.41 -3.48
N GLU A 237 10.84 8.62 -3.43
CA GLU A 237 10.16 9.46 -2.44
C GLU A 237 9.20 8.70 -1.51
N PHE A 238 9.16 7.39 -1.61
CA PHE A 238 8.32 6.56 -0.76
C PHE A 238 8.94 5.18 -0.49
N ARG A 239 8.41 4.49 0.53
CA ARG A 239 8.65 3.07 0.77
C ARG A 239 7.39 2.42 1.33
N ILE A 240 7.32 1.11 1.22
CA ILE A 240 6.23 0.29 1.78
C ILE A 240 6.84 -0.72 2.72
N ASP A 241 6.49 -0.61 3.99
CA ASP A 241 6.89 -1.53 5.04
C ASP A 241 5.68 -2.34 5.50
N VAL A 242 5.92 -3.50 6.08
CA VAL A 242 4.89 -4.33 6.68
C VAL A 242 5.19 -4.60 8.14
N TYR A 243 4.13 -4.72 8.94
CA TYR A 243 4.22 -4.92 10.38
C TYR A 243 3.37 -6.10 10.82
N ASN A 244 3.95 -6.92 11.70
CA ASN A 244 3.28 -7.96 12.45
C ASN A 244 3.66 -7.77 13.93
N LEU A 245 2.81 -7.14 14.69
CA LEU A 245 3.07 -6.82 16.08
C LEU A 245 1.84 -7.15 16.94
N GLU A 246 1.92 -8.22 17.71
CA GLU A 246 0.95 -8.49 18.77
C GLU A 246 1.43 -7.88 20.08
N GLY A 247 0.53 -7.13 20.73
CA GLY A 247 0.82 -6.39 21.95
C GLY A 247 1.31 -4.97 21.69
N GLN A 248 1.74 -4.33 22.77
CA GLN A 248 2.16 -2.92 22.75
C GLN A 248 3.61 -2.79 22.32
N GLN A 249 3.87 -1.87 21.42
CA GLN A 249 5.21 -1.41 21.08
C GLN A 249 5.88 -0.80 22.31
N ARG A 250 7.17 -1.16 22.58
CA ARG A 250 7.87 -0.80 23.81
C ARG A 250 8.18 0.69 23.99
N GLY A 251 8.13 1.45 22.91
CA GLY A 251 8.42 2.89 22.91
C GLY A 251 7.58 3.60 21.87
N PHE A 252 7.66 4.92 21.90
CA PHE A 252 7.09 5.72 20.83
C PHE A 252 8.03 5.74 19.64
N HIS A 253 7.44 5.91 18.46
CA HIS A 253 8.11 6.11 17.20
C HIS A 253 7.74 7.51 16.68
N ARG A 254 8.69 8.20 16.05
CA ARG A 254 8.49 9.48 15.39
C ARG A 254 9.29 9.49 14.10
N GLY A 255 8.61 9.53 12.95
CA GLY A 255 9.23 9.84 11.68
C GLY A 255 9.57 11.33 11.60
N LEU A 256 10.80 11.69 11.26
CA LEU A 256 11.22 13.09 11.19
C LEU A 256 11.11 13.68 9.79
N ASP A 257 11.27 12.87 8.76
CA ASP A 257 11.32 13.29 7.35
C ASP A 257 10.30 12.59 6.43
N GLU A 258 9.53 11.65 6.97
CA GLU A 258 8.50 10.92 6.23
C GLU A 258 7.15 10.98 6.94
N ASP A 259 6.08 11.14 6.18
CA ASP A 259 4.70 10.94 6.62
C ASP A 259 4.34 9.45 6.50
N GLU A 260 3.42 8.97 7.32
CA GLU A 260 3.00 7.58 7.34
C GLU A 260 1.51 7.46 7.00
N VAL A 261 1.17 6.60 6.04
CA VAL A 261 -0.20 6.15 5.81
C VAL A 261 -0.31 4.70 6.22
N TRP A 262 -1.12 4.43 7.21
CA TRP A 262 -1.34 3.11 7.76
C TRP A 262 -2.54 2.43 7.11
N PHE A 263 -2.37 1.20 6.66
CA PHE A 263 -3.46 0.34 6.21
C PHE A 263 -3.53 -0.91 7.07
N GLN A 264 -4.62 -1.08 7.79
CA GLN A 264 -4.85 -2.27 8.61
C GLN A 264 -5.37 -3.41 7.76
N PHE A 265 -4.56 -4.45 7.61
CA PHE A 265 -4.92 -5.62 6.81
C PHE A 265 -5.70 -6.65 7.61
N ARG A 266 -5.22 -6.96 8.82
CA ARG A 266 -5.84 -7.97 9.70
C ARG A 266 -5.63 -7.62 11.17
N GLY A 267 -6.54 -8.09 12.03
CA GLY A 267 -6.53 -7.80 13.45
C GLY A 267 -6.92 -6.35 13.75
N HIS A 268 -7.25 -6.10 14.99
CA HIS A 268 -7.55 -4.76 15.50
C HIS A 268 -6.29 -4.10 16.02
N ALA A 269 -6.19 -2.78 15.93
CA ALA A 269 -5.09 -2.02 16.48
C ALA A 269 -5.56 -0.76 17.19
N VAL A 270 -4.96 -0.48 18.33
CA VAL A 270 -5.10 0.80 19.03
C VAL A 270 -3.77 1.54 18.87
N ASN A 271 -3.82 2.74 18.35
CA ASN A 271 -2.63 3.55 18.10
C ASN A 271 -2.68 4.80 18.98
N ASP A 272 -1.73 4.89 19.90
CA ASP A 272 -1.53 6.09 20.72
C ASP A 272 -0.68 7.07 19.93
N THR A 273 -1.14 8.33 19.79
CA THR A 273 -0.38 9.38 19.10
C THR A 273 -0.43 10.68 19.91
N GLU A 274 0.50 11.60 19.64
CA GLU A 274 0.45 12.94 20.22
C GLU A 274 -0.81 13.72 19.82
N TRP A 275 -1.55 13.29 18.80
CA TRP A 275 -2.83 13.88 18.39
C TRP A 275 -4.06 13.22 19.01
N GLY A 276 -3.91 12.05 19.58
CA GLY A 276 -4.97 11.26 20.18
C GLY A 276 -4.85 9.79 19.85
N ILE A 277 -5.88 9.03 20.22
CA ILE A 277 -5.95 7.59 19.97
C ILE A 277 -6.77 7.35 18.71
N VAL A 278 -6.26 6.49 17.84
CA VAL A 278 -7.02 5.98 16.70
C VAL A 278 -7.04 4.47 16.71
N GLU A 279 -8.25 3.91 16.64
CA GLU A 279 -8.47 2.49 16.51
C GLU A 279 -8.71 2.15 15.04
N LEU A 280 -8.06 1.07 14.56
CA LEU A 280 -8.18 0.63 13.19
C LEU A 280 -8.57 -0.84 13.14
N ASP A 281 -9.61 -1.11 12.38
CA ASP A 281 -10.09 -2.44 11.99
C ASP A 281 -9.61 -2.80 10.57
N PRO A 282 -9.65 -4.08 10.16
CA PRO A 282 -9.28 -4.48 8.81
C PRO A 282 -10.03 -3.70 7.73
N GLY A 283 -9.28 -3.23 6.71
CA GLY A 283 -9.81 -2.38 5.63
C GLY A 283 -9.84 -0.89 5.96
N GLU A 284 -9.30 -0.48 7.11
CA GLU A 284 -9.23 0.92 7.49
C GLU A 284 -7.84 1.50 7.32
N MET A 285 -7.79 2.80 7.04
CA MET A 285 -6.59 3.61 6.94
C MET A 285 -6.58 4.75 7.94
N SER A 286 -5.35 5.15 8.33
CA SER A 286 -5.07 6.39 9.04
C SER A 286 -3.80 7.05 8.49
N TYR A 287 -3.56 8.28 8.91
CA TYR A 287 -2.42 9.08 8.48
C TYR A 287 -1.74 9.72 9.68
N VAL A 288 -0.44 9.57 9.76
CA VAL A 288 0.42 10.20 10.77
C VAL A 288 1.42 11.10 10.08
N PRO A 289 1.32 12.42 10.24
CA PRO A 289 2.33 13.32 9.71
C PRO A 289 3.69 13.09 10.37
N ARG A 290 4.74 13.41 9.64
CA ARG A 290 6.09 13.50 10.24
C ARG A 290 6.10 14.39 11.47
N GLY A 291 6.95 14.06 12.40
CA GLY A 291 7.08 14.81 13.64
C GLY A 291 6.06 14.43 14.74
N ILE A 292 5.13 13.52 14.49
CA ILE A 292 4.14 13.08 15.47
C ILE A 292 4.58 11.76 16.11
N ALA A 293 4.83 11.79 17.42
CA ALA A 293 5.14 10.57 18.16
C ALA A 293 3.90 9.68 18.27
N HIS A 294 4.11 8.40 18.03
CA HIS A 294 3.06 7.40 18.10
C HIS A 294 3.60 6.04 18.51
N ARG A 295 2.72 5.17 18.97
CA ARG A 295 3.01 3.75 19.21
C ARG A 295 1.82 2.89 18.86
N ILE A 296 2.08 1.63 18.55
CA ILE A 296 1.07 0.65 18.16
C ILE A 296 0.83 -0.31 19.32
N ASN A 297 -0.44 -0.60 19.58
CA ASN A 297 -0.88 -1.73 20.36
C ASN A 297 -1.71 -2.64 19.44
N GLY A 298 -1.06 -3.67 18.90
CA GLY A 298 -1.65 -4.62 17.96
C GLY A 298 -2.40 -5.72 18.68
N GLY A 299 -3.65 -5.95 18.30
CA GLY A 299 -4.44 -7.09 18.74
C GLY A 299 -3.95 -8.41 18.13
N LYS A 300 -4.60 -9.50 18.50
CA LYS A 300 -4.28 -10.84 17.98
C LYS A 300 -4.37 -10.87 16.44
N GLY A 301 -3.35 -11.42 15.82
CA GLY A 301 -3.25 -11.56 14.37
C GLY A 301 -3.05 -10.24 13.62
N PHE A 302 -2.52 -9.23 14.30
CA PHE A 302 -2.24 -7.91 13.70
C PHE A 302 -1.31 -8.01 12.50
N LEU A 303 -1.77 -7.49 11.36
CA LEU A 303 -0.97 -7.29 10.16
C LEU A 303 -1.29 -5.92 9.57
N ARG A 304 -0.27 -5.13 9.29
CA ARG A 304 -0.38 -3.76 8.77
C ARG A 304 0.60 -3.52 7.65
N MET A 305 0.17 -2.74 6.66
CA MET A 305 1.04 -2.13 5.66
C MET A 305 1.15 -0.64 5.97
N VAL A 306 2.35 -0.09 5.86
CA VAL A 306 2.64 1.33 6.05
C VAL A 306 3.30 1.87 4.81
N PHE A 307 2.72 2.93 4.26
CA PHE A 307 3.30 3.72 3.20
C PHE A 307 3.98 4.93 3.83
N TYR A 308 5.28 5.03 3.68
CA TYR A 308 6.07 6.18 4.07
C TYR A 308 6.29 7.08 2.87
N THR A 309 6.13 8.39 3.02
CA THR A 309 6.32 9.35 1.93
C THR A 309 6.98 10.63 2.40
N ARG A 310 7.92 11.15 1.60
CA ARG A 310 8.57 12.44 1.84
C ARG A 310 7.72 13.62 1.39
N HIS A 311 6.84 13.43 0.43
CA HIS A 311 5.93 14.46 -0.04
C HIS A 311 4.60 14.42 0.71
N LEU A 312 4.00 15.59 0.86
CA LEU A 312 2.67 15.69 1.46
C LEU A 312 1.66 14.87 0.68
N ILE A 313 0.87 14.10 1.40
CA ILE A 313 -0.22 13.34 0.87
C ILE A 313 -1.53 13.84 1.49
N HIS A 314 -2.54 14.01 0.67
CA HIS A 314 -3.82 14.56 1.08
C HIS A 314 -4.94 13.54 0.92
N PRO A 315 -5.83 13.40 1.91
CA PRO A 315 -7.01 12.59 1.73
C PRO A 315 -7.96 13.25 0.72
N LYS A 316 -8.43 12.49 -0.25
CA LYS A 316 -9.40 12.96 -1.27
C LYS A 316 -10.84 12.68 -0.87
N ALA A 317 -11.07 11.63 -0.09
CA ALA A 317 -12.40 11.26 0.34
C ALA A 317 -12.42 11.09 1.86
N PHE A 318 -13.25 11.87 2.53
CA PHE A 318 -13.52 11.71 3.94
C PHE A 318 -14.90 11.09 4.15
N ASN A 319 -14.94 9.80 4.47
CA ASN A 319 -15.97 9.26 5.35
C ASN A 319 -15.39 9.23 6.77
N SER A 320 -15.04 10.39 7.32
CA SER A 320 -14.47 10.44 8.65
C SER A 320 -15.55 10.32 9.70
N SER A 321 -15.65 9.18 10.33
CA SER A 321 -15.92 9.22 11.75
C SER A 321 -14.61 9.71 12.39
N ALA A 322 -14.50 11.02 12.63
CA ALA A 322 -13.43 11.58 13.44
C ALA A 322 -13.33 10.72 14.70
N GLY A 323 -12.15 10.15 14.95
CA GLY A 323 -11.94 9.33 16.14
C GLY A 323 -12.49 10.09 17.35
N LYS A 324 -13.28 9.42 18.18
CA LYS A 324 -13.73 10.01 19.44
C LYS A 324 -12.49 10.51 20.16
N LYS A 325 -12.54 11.77 20.62
CA LYS A 325 -11.56 12.30 21.56
C LYS A 325 -11.51 11.35 22.76
N THR A 326 -10.54 10.48 22.79
CA THR A 326 -10.24 9.68 23.97
C THR A 326 -9.10 10.40 24.69
N SER A 327 -9.35 10.73 25.95
CA SER A 327 -8.30 11.17 26.84
C SER A 327 -7.28 10.05 27.00
N PHE A 328 -5.99 10.37 26.90
CA PHE A 328 -4.94 9.45 27.30
C PHE A 328 -5.22 8.98 28.74
N THR A 329 -5.46 7.72 28.93
CA THR A 329 -5.31 7.05 30.22
C THR A 329 -3.97 6.35 30.17
N VAL A 330 -3.03 6.84 30.97
CA VAL A 330 -1.78 6.16 31.25
C VAL A 330 -2.09 5.15 32.35
N GLU A 331 -2.07 3.85 32.03
CA GLU A 331 -2.00 2.78 33.02
C GLU A 331 -0.54 2.43 33.34
#